data_8afb8be6f42aae97c41d4df6be91d578
#
_entry.id   8afb8be6f42aae97c41d4df6be91d578
#
_cell.length_a   1.000
_cell.length_b   1.000
_cell.length_c   1.000
_cell.angle_alpha   90.00
_cell.angle_beta   90.00
_cell.angle_gamma   90.00
#
_symmetry.space_group_name_H-M   'P 1'
#
loop_
_entity.id
_entity.type
_entity.pdbx_description
1 polymer ?
#
loop_
_entity_poly.entity_id
_entity_poly.type
_entity_poly.pdbx_seq_one_letter_code
_entity_poly.pdbx_strand_id
1 'polypeptide(L)'
;MTNEGLKLPSYSMLDLEGYLQPAGTPAQQIAMKNLAWTMLETYRTPDGGLGSRLSNEWLGEQKWYVQIIPHHQIMYEDSPWLLPLCLTLQEMRVFDILGTYVSPPAEDKSTVWQLKIDREQIGTFFNNYRMGFHLLYCQARRFAIHGNDGDYAVYAGSEKFIRAALPPIAVGSVATAKVIAGIEEEHGPGCMDGILEHYAPFMID
;
A
#
# COMPACT_ATOMS: atom_id res chain seq x y z
N MET A 1 -34.99 24.50 14.87
CA MET A 1 -34.33 23.76 13.77
C MET A 1 -33.25 22.94 14.40
N THR A 2 -33.51 21.68 14.62
CA THR A 2 -32.58 20.72 15.27
C THR A 2 -31.61 20.23 14.24
N ASN A 3 -30.34 20.51 14.48
CA ASN A 3 -29.21 19.94 13.73
C ASN A 3 -29.19 18.41 13.97
N GLU A 4 -29.85 17.64 13.13
CA GLU A 4 -29.55 16.21 13.01
C GLU A 4 -28.20 16.08 12.34
N GLY A 5 -27.15 15.93 13.18
CA GLY A 5 -25.81 15.63 12.70
C GLY A 5 -25.85 14.38 11.85
N LEU A 6 -25.33 14.49 10.63
CA LEU A 6 -25.01 13.35 9.78
C LEU A 6 -24.19 12.36 10.61
N LYS A 7 -24.85 11.29 11.07
CA LYS A 7 -24.14 10.11 11.56
C LYS A 7 -23.43 9.50 10.36
N LEU A 8 -22.14 9.77 10.23
CA LEU A 8 -21.30 8.96 9.37
C LEU A 8 -21.51 7.50 9.78
N PRO A 9 -21.72 6.59 8.83
CA PRO A 9 -21.85 5.19 9.16
C PRO A 9 -20.58 4.78 9.92
N SER A 10 -20.77 4.17 11.09
CA SER A 10 -19.69 3.50 11.80
C SER A 10 -19.21 2.37 10.87
N TYR A 11 -18.10 2.58 10.18
CA TYR A 11 -17.45 1.53 9.44
C TYR A 11 -16.94 0.52 10.49
N SER A 12 -17.78 -0.45 10.83
CA SER A 12 -17.29 -1.70 11.36
C SER A 12 -16.30 -2.25 10.32
N MET A 13 -15.12 -2.71 10.74
CA MET A 13 -14.25 -3.51 9.88
C MET A 13 -15.16 -4.48 9.13
N LEU A 14 -15.26 -4.32 7.82
CA LEU A 14 -16.04 -5.23 6.99
C LEU A 14 -15.47 -6.60 7.26
N ASP A 15 -16.34 -7.58 7.47
CA ASP A 15 -15.91 -8.97 7.60
C ASP A 15 -15.29 -9.39 6.26
N LEU A 16 -13.97 -9.21 6.13
CA LEU A 16 -13.24 -9.55 4.92
C LEU A 16 -13.38 -11.03 4.58
N GLU A 17 -13.63 -11.89 5.57
CA GLU A 17 -13.83 -13.32 5.36
C GLU A 17 -15.05 -13.62 4.47
N GLY A 18 -16.03 -12.71 4.39
CA GLY A 18 -17.15 -12.81 3.44
C GLY A 18 -16.82 -12.30 2.04
N TYR A 19 -15.77 -11.51 1.88
CA TYR A 19 -15.47 -10.76 0.66
C TYR A 19 -14.18 -11.19 -0.03
N LEU A 20 -13.13 -11.46 0.73
CA LEU A 20 -11.84 -11.92 0.25
C LEU A 20 -11.60 -13.37 0.69
N GLN A 21 -10.85 -14.09 -0.10
CA GLN A 21 -10.50 -15.47 0.24
C GLN A 21 -9.10 -15.52 0.88
N PRO A 22 -8.93 -16.20 2.02
CA PRO A 22 -7.60 -16.49 2.55
C PRO A 22 -6.73 -17.21 1.51
N ALA A 23 -5.50 -16.76 1.33
CA ALA A 23 -4.58 -17.35 0.37
C ALA A 23 -4.06 -18.70 0.86
N GLY A 24 -4.50 -19.78 0.23
CA GLY A 24 -3.99 -21.12 0.48
C GLY A 24 -4.24 -21.68 1.90
N THR A 25 -3.44 -22.66 2.27
CA THR A 25 -3.48 -23.32 3.59
C THR A 25 -2.75 -22.48 4.66
N PRO A 26 -2.95 -22.76 5.96
CA PRO A 26 -2.22 -22.07 7.03
C PRO A 26 -0.69 -22.11 6.87
N ALA A 27 -0.12 -23.23 6.42
CA ALA A 27 1.31 -23.34 6.17
C ALA A 27 1.77 -22.45 5.00
N GLN A 28 0.96 -22.35 3.93
CA GLN A 28 1.22 -21.47 2.81
C GLN A 28 1.10 -20.00 3.22
N GLN A 29 0.15 -19.66 4.09
CA GLN A 29 0.04 -18.30 4.63
C GLN A 29 1.28 -17.87 5.41
N ILE A 30 1.87 -18.74 6.21
CA ILE A 30 3.13 -18.48 6.90
C ILE A 30 4.25 -18.18 5.88
N ALA A 31 4.37 -18.98 4.82
CA ALA A 31 5.37 -18.77 3.77
C ALA A 31 5.15 -17.43 3.04
N MET A 32 3.89 -17.08 2.74
CA MET A 32 3.54 -15.80 2.10
C MET A 32 3.81 -14.60 3.00
N LYS A 33 3.56 -14.70 4.31
CA LYS A 33 3.92 -13.66 5.29
C LYS A 33 5.43 -13.49 5.39
N ASN A 34 6.17 -14.59 5.48
CA ASN A 34 7.62 -14.52 5.50
C ASN A 34 8.16 -13.84 4.24
N LEU A 35 7.55 -14.14 3.08
CA LEU A 35 7.88 -13.44 1.83
C LEU A 35 7.59 -11.94 1.93
N ALA A 36 6.43 -11.53 2.45
CA ALA A 36 6.08 -10.12 2.67
C ALA A 36 7.13 -9.43 3.55
N TRP A 37 7.53 -10.07 4.64
CA TRP A 37 8.53 -9.54 5.56
C TRP A 37 9.95 -9.44 4.96
N THR A 38 10.30 -10.21 3.92
CA THR A 38 11.56 -9.97 3.20
C THR A 38 11.58 -8.66 2.39
N MET A 39 10.42 -8.09 2.10
CA MET A 39 10.28 -6.83 1.37
C MET A 39 10.23 -5.61 2.29
N LEU A 40 10.13 -5.82 3.60
CA LEU A 40 9.86 -4.78 4.59
C LEU A 40 11.00 -4.65 5.60
N GLU A 41 11.08 -3.49 6.18
CA GLU A 41 11.85 -3.22 7.39
C GLU A 41 10.97 -2.48 8.41
N THR A 42 11.29 -2.63 9.69
CA THR A 42 10.65 -1.88 10.75
C THR A 42 11.45 -0.62 11.07
N TYR A 43 10.75 0.44 11.44
CA TYR A 43 11.38 1.68 11.93
C TYR A 43 10.60 2.21 13.13
N ARG A 44 11.23 3.10 13.89
CA ARG A 44 10.53 3.83 14.96
C ARG A 44 9.88 5.08 14.40
N THR A 45 8.58 5.21 14.64
CA THR A 45 7.83 6.42 14.33
C THR A 45 8.20 7.55 15.29
N PRO A 46 8.00 8.83 14.93
CA PRO A 46 8.34 9.97 15.79
C PRO A 46 7.68 9.95 17.17
N ASP A 47 6.49 9.37 17.28
CA ASP A 47 5.75 9.16 18.54
C ASP A 47 6.23 7.94 19.35
N GLY A 48 7.28 7.23 18.87
CA GLY A 48 7.90 6.09 19.52
C GLY A 48 7.26 4.75 19.21
N GLY A 49 6.24 4.70 18.36
CA GLY A 49 5.62 3.48 17.84
C GLY A 49 6.56 2.68 16.91
N LEU A 50 6.06 1.58 16.41
CA LEU A 50 6.73 0.78 15.37
C LEU A 50 5.93 0.90 14.08
N GLY A 51 6.60 1.36 13.03
CA GLY A 51 6.11 1.36 11.67
C GLY A 51 6.79 0.32 10.80
N SER A 52 6.24 0.09 9.63
CA SER A 52 6.87 -0.71 8.56
C SER A 52 7.00 0.14 7.29
N ARG A 53 8.00 -0.18 6.49
CA ARG A 53 8.24 0.43 5.18
C ARG A 53 8.95 -0.56 4.27
N LEU A 54 8.97 -0.31 2.97
CA LEU A 54 9.73 -1.15 2.04
C LEU A 54 11.24 -1.00 2.33
N SER A 55 11.93 -2.14 2.38
CA SER A 55 13.36 -2.19 2.69
C SER A 55 14.20 -1.63 1.54
N ASN A 56 15.15 -0.75 1.86
CA ASN A 56 16.11 -0.22 0.89
C ASN A 56 17.03 -1.30 0.32
N GLU A 57 17.43 -2.27 1.13
CA GLU A 57 18.23 -3.40 0.68
C GLU A 57 17.46 -4.18 -0.40
N TRP A 58 16.20 -4.52 -0.11
CA TRP A 58 15.36 -5.24 -1.05
C TRP A 58 15.08 -4.45 -2.32
N LEU A 59 14.77 -3.15 -2.24
CA LEU A 59 14.56 -2.28 -3.40
C LEU A 59 15.81 -2.22 -4.28
N GLY A 60 17.00 -2.09 -3.67
CA GLY A 60 18.29 -2.07 -4.37
C GLY A 60 18.61 -3.38 -5.07
N GLU A 61 18.38 -4.52 -4.41
CA GLU A 61 18.55 -5.85 -5.02
C GLU A 61 17.66 -6.06 -6.25
N GLN A 62 16.41 -5.59 -6.19
CA GLN A 62 15.47 -5.68 -7.29
C GLN A 62 15.72 -4.62 -8.38
N LYS A 63 16.53 -3.60 -8.12
CA LYS A 63 16.70 -2.40 -8.96
C LYS A 63 15.36 -1.72 -9.26
N TRP A 64 14.56 -1.57 -8.22
CA TRP A 64 13.23 -1.00 -8.33
C TRP A 64 13.20 0.48 -8.01
N TYR A 65 12.20 1.12 -8.54
CA TYR A 65 11.84 2.49 -8.25
C TYR A 65 10.63 2.55 -7.32
N VAL A 66 10.42 3.71 -6.72
CA VAL A 66 9.25 3.98 -5.89
C VAL A 66 8.54 5.27 -6.32
N GLN A 67 7.24 5.28 -6.09
CA GLN A 67 6.38 6.46 -6.22
C GLN A 67 5.48 6.54 -4.99
N ILE A 68 5.49 7.70 -4.32
CA ILE A 68 4.59 7.98 -3.19
C ILE A 68 3.33 8.63 -3.75
N ILE A 69 2.16 8.14 -3.32
CA ILE A 69 0.85 8.65 -3.71
C ILE A 69 -0.04 8.84 -2.48
N PRO A 70 -1.09 9.69 -2.54
CA PRO A 70 -2.06 9.78 -1.46
C PRO A 70 -2.83 8.46 -1.32
N HIS A 71 -2.91 7.91 -0.11
CA HIS A 71 -3.56 6.62 0.13
C HIS A 71 -5.05 6.64 -0.24
N HIS A 72 -5.77 7.74 0.05
CA HIS A 72 -7.19 7.86 -0.26
C HIS A 72 -7.52 7.70 -1.76
N GLN A 73 -6.54 7.88 -2.65
CA GLN A 73 -6.73 7.70 -4.09
C GLN A 73 -6.90 6.24 -4.52
N ILE A 74 -6.59 5.28 -3.66
CA ILE A 74 -6.69 3.84 -3.98
C ILE A 74 -7.67 3.08 -3.07
N MET A 75 -8.33 3.76 -2.14
CA MET A 75 -9.21 3.13 -1.15
C MET A 75 -10.61 2.78 -1.67
N TYR A 76 -11.01 3.33 -2.80
CA TYR A 76 -12.38 3.18 -3.29
C TYR A 76 -12.41 2.51 -4.65
N GLU A 77 -13.37 1.62 -4.85
CA GLU A 77 -13.56 0.84 -6.09
C GLU A 77 -13.80 1.71 -7.34
N ASP A 78 -14.38 2.88 -7.17
CA ASP A 78 -14.64 3.84 -8.24
C ASP A 78 -13.45 4.76 -8.52
N SER A 79 -12.37 4.64 -7.74
CA SER A 79 -11.17 5.44 -7.96
C SER A 79 -10.63 5.26 -9.39
N PRO A 80 -10.41 6.36 -10.12
CA PRO A 80 -9.78 6.29 -11.43
C PRO A 80 -8.33 5.81 -11.38
N TRP A 81 -7.71 5.79 -10.21
CA TRP A 81 -6.31 5.36 -10.01
C TRP A 81 -6.17 3.84 -9.95
N LEU A 82 -7.23 3.11 -9.63
CA LEU A 82 -7.21 1.64 -9.62
C LEU A 82 -7.29 1.04 -11.03
N LEU A 83 -7.88 1.73 -11.99
CA LEU A 83 -8.01 1.21 -13.35
C LEU A 83 -6.64 0.98 -14.03
N PRO A 84 -5.70 1.96 -14.06
CA PRO A 84 -4.36 1.73 -14.58
C PRO A 84 -3.63 0.58 -13.90
N LEU A 85 -3.74 0.46 -12.58
CA LEU A 85 -3.15 -0.64 -11.82
C LEU A 85 -3.70 -1.99 -12.30
N CYS A 86 -5.01 -2.15 -12.35
CA CYS A 86 -5.64 -3.41 -12.79
C CYS A 86 -5.23 -3.79 -14.21
N LEU A 87 -5.25 -2.85 -15.16
CA LEU A 87 -4.83 -3.09 -16.54
C LEU A 87 -3.36 -3.50 -16.62
N THR A 88 -2.49 -2.81 -15.89
CA THR A 88 -1.04 -3.13 -15.86
C THR A 88 -0.78 -4.52 -15.29
N LEU A 89 -1.45 -4.91 -14.21
CA LEU A 89 -1.31 -6.23 -13.63
C LEU A 89 -1.79 -7.33 -14.59
N GLN A 90 -2.88 -7.09 -15.34
CA GLN A 90 -3.36 -8.01 -16.38
C GLN A 90 -2.36 -8.13 -17.53
N GLU A 91 -1.84 -7.04 -18.07
CA GLU A 91 -0.81 -7.04 -19.11
C GLU A 91 0.46 -7.77 -18.67
N MET A 92 0.87 -7.57 -17.41
CA MET A 92 2.01 -8.27 -16.81
C MET A 92 1.72 -9.75 -16.56
N ARG A 93 0.50 -10.23 -16.75
CA ARG A 93 0.07 -11.60 -16.44
C ARG A 93 0.42 -11.97 -14.99
N VAL A 94 0.09 -11.08 -14.07
CA VAL A 94 0.13 -11.38 -12.63
C VAL A 94 -1.18 -12.10 -12.31
N PHE A 95 -1.11 -13.27 -11.68
CA PHE A 95 -2.30 -14.06 -11.35
C PHE A 95 -2.44 -14.28 -9.84
N ASP A 96 -1.39 -14.00 -9.08
CA ASP A 96 -1.27 -14.21 -7.64
C ASP A 96 -1.12 -12.89 -6.91
N ILE A 97 -2.18 -12.11 -6.85
CA ILE A 97 -2.18 -10.89 -6.03
C ILE A 97 -2.49 -11.26 -4.60
N LEU A 98 -1.58 -10.89 -3.71
CA LEU A 98 -1.65 -11.13 -2.29
C LEU A 98 -1.72 -9.81 -1.54
N GLY A 99 -2.59 -9.75 -0.54
CA GLY A 99 -2.71 -8.61 0.35
C GLY A 99 -2.64 -9.05 1.81
N THR A 100 -1.92 -8.32 2.65
CA THR A 100 -1.85 -8.58 4.08
C THR A 100 -1.73 -7.31 4.89
N TYR A 101 -2.33 -7.31 6.07
CA TYR A 101 -1.99 -6.33 7.10
C TYR A 101 -0.59 -6.64 7.63
N VAL A 102 0.16 -5.59 7.94
CA VAL A 102 1.55 -5.71 8.42
C VAL A 102 1.59 -5.22 9.86
N SER A 103 1.78 -6.16 10.79
CA SER A 103 2.07 -5.86 12.19
C SER A 103 3.48 -6.38 12.53
N PRO A 104 4.10 -5.93 13.62
CA PRO A 104 5.42 -6.43 14.02
C PRO A 104 5.48 -7.96 13.98
N PRO A 105 6.56 -8.58 13.47
CA PRO A 105 6.61 -10.02 13.17
C PRO A 105 6.23 -10.93 14.33
N ALA A 106 6.55 -10.53 15.56
CA ALA A 106 6.25 -11.31 16.77
C ALA A 106 4.74 -11.41 17.07
N GLU A 107 3.95 -10.47 16.57
CA GLU A 107 2.52 -10.33 16.83
C GLU A 107 1.65 -10.61 15.59
N ASP A 108 2.29 -10.86 14.44
CA ASP A 108 1.60 -10.95 13.17
C ASP A 108 0.74 -12.22 13.07
N LYS A 109 -0.54 -12.04 13.40
CA LYS A 109 -1.62 -13.02 13.19
C LYS A 109 -2.48 -12.67 11.97
N SER A 110 -2.08 -11.70 11.18
CA SER A 110 -2.85 -11.23 10.02
C SER A 110 -3.07 -12.36 9.01
N THR A 111 -4.19 -12.33 8.33
CA THR A 111 -4.46 -13.22 7.21
C THR A 111 -3.81 -12.67 5.95
N VAL A 112 -3.24 -13.54 5.13
CA VAL A 112 -2.88 -13.20 3.75
C VAL A 112 -4.10 -13.50 2.87
N TRP A 113 -4.56 -12.50 2.16
CA TRP A 113 -5.70 -12.58 1.26
C TRP A 113 -5.24 -12.77 -0.18
N GLN A 114 -5.96 -13.58 -0.92
CA GLN A 114 -5.82 -13.64 -2.36
C GLN A 114 -6.87 -12.73 -3.00
N LEU A 115 -6.41 -11.80 -3.84
CA LEU A 115 -7.26 -10.84 -4.51
C LEU A 115 -7.34 -11.13 -6.00
N LYS A 116 -8.51 -10.87 -6.59
CA LYS A 116 -8.66 -10.77 -8.05
C LYS A 116 -8.10 -9.42 -8.53
N ILE A 117 -7.72 -9.38 -9.81
CA ILE A 117 -7.34 -8.14 -10.47
C ILE A 117 -8.61 -7.39 -10.88
N ASP A 118 -9.30 -6.83 -9.91
CA ASP A 118 -10.43 -5.93 -10.11
C ASP A 118 -10.40 -4.78 -9.10
N ARG A 119 -11.04 -3.68 -9.45
CA ARG A 119 -11.05 -2.47 -8.62
C ARG A 119 -11.78 -2.67 -7.31
N GLU A 120 -12.83 -3.49 -7.32
CA GLU A 120 -13.66 -3.75 -6.15
C GLU A 120 -12.84 -4.44 -5.04
N GLN A 121 -12.17 -5.55 -5.35
CA GLN A 121 -11.38 -6.28 -4.35
C GLN A 121 -10.15 -5.51 -3.90
N ILE A 122 -9.45 -4.86 -4.83
CA ILE A 122 -8.25 -4.07 -4.48
C ILE A 122 -8.64 -2.83 -3.66
N GLY A 123 -9.68 -2.10 -4.06
CA GLY A 123 -10.18 -0.94 -3.32
C GLY A 123 -10.71 -1.33 -1.93
N THR A 124 -11.48 -2.41 -1.84
CA THR A 124 -11.97 -2.95 -0.56
C THR A 124 -10.82 -3.33 0.37
N PHE A 125 -9.76 -3.97 -0.16
CA PHE A 125 -8.58 -4.30 0.63
C PHE A 125 -7.92 -3.04 1.21
N PHE A 126 -7.63 -2.04 0.40
CA PHE A 126 -7.02 -0.80 0.86
C PHE A 126 -7.91 -0.02 1.83
N ASN A 127 -9.21 0.04 1.60
CA ASN A 127 -10.14 0.72 2.48
C ASN A 127 -10.24 0.05 3.87
N ASN A 128 -10.20 -1.27 3.92
CA ASN A 128 -10.30 -2.02 5.17
C ASN A 128 -9.07 -1.85 6.07
N TYR A 129 -7.90 -1.72 5.46
CA TYR A 129 -6.64 -1.56 6.18
C TYR A 129 -6.13 -0.13 6.23
N ARG A 130 -7.00 0.86 5.95
CA ARG A 130 -6.65 2.28 5.93
C ARG A 130 -6.02 2.80 7.24
N MET A 131 -6.34 2.17 8.36
CA MET A 131 -5.83 2.51 9.69
C MET A 131 -4.70 1.55 10.08
N GLY A 132 -3.61 1.57 9.32
CA GLY A 132 -2.45 0.76 9.63
C GLY A 132 -1.59 0.44 8.41
N PHE A 133 -0.58 -0.37 8.63
CA PHE A 133 0.35 -0.76 7.58
C PHE A 133 -0.17 -1.99 6.85
N HIS A 134 -0.11 -1.97 5.54
CA HIS A 134 -0.53 -3.10 4.72
C HIS A 134 0.32 -3.21 3.45
N LEU A 135 0.37 -4.41 2.89
CA LEU A 135 1.15 -4.71 1.70
C LEU A 135 0.30 -5.47 0.70
N LEU A 136 0.26 -4.95 -0.54
CA LEU A 136 -0.22 -5.65 -1.73
C LEU A 136 0.99 -6.05 -2.58
N TYR A 137 1.10 -7.34 -2.94
CA TYR A 137 2.28 -7.87 -3.62
C TYR A 137 1.94 -9.12 -4.44
N CYS A 138 2.91 -9.67 -5.14
CA CYS A 138 2.79 -11.00 -5.77
C CYS A 138 3.97 -11.90 -5.37
N GLN A 139 3.76 -13.22 -5.40
CA GLN A 139 4.82 -14.19 -5.05
C GLN A 139 6.05 -14.08 -5.96
N ALA A 140 5.82 -13.74 -7.22
CA ALA A 140 6.89 -13.54 -8.20
C ALA A 140 7.69 -12.25 -7.99
N ARG A 141 7.39 -11.47 -6.94
CA ARG A 141 8.10 -10.21 -6.60
C ARG A 141 8.21 -9.25 -7.79
N ARG A 142 7.14 -9.01 -8.51
CA ARG A 142 7.12 -8.13 -9.69
C ARG A 142 6.69 -6.72 -9.39
N PHE A 143 6.04 -6.52 -8.24
CA PHE A 143 5.63 -5.24 -7.68
C PHE A 143 5.35 -5.38 -6.19
N ALA A 144 5.31 -4.26 -5.49
CA ALA A 144 4.77 -4.14 -4.15
C ALA A 144 4.08 -2.77 -4.00
N ILE A 145 2.98 -2.73 -3.25
CA ILE A 145 2.32 -1.48 -2.87
C ILE A 145 2.14 -1.53 -1.35
N HIS A 146 2.83 -0.63 -0.66
CA HIS A 146 2.79 -0.53 0.79
C HIS A 146 1.95 0.69 1.20
N GLY A 147 0.90 0.47 1.95
CA GLY A 147 0.07 1.53 2.51
C GLY A 147 0.49 1.85 3.95
N ASN A 148 0.49 3.13 4.29
CA ASN A 148 0.89 3.64 5.59
C ASN A 148 -0.23 4.45 6.22
N ASP A 149 -0.89 3.87 7.20
CA ASP A 149 -1.85 4.47 8.15
C ASP A 149 -2.87 5.46 7.58
N GLY A 150 -3.23 5.27 6.32
CA GLY A 150 -4.21 6.12 5.62
C GLY A 150 -3.64 7.35 4.93
N ASP A 151 -2.41 7.76 5.21
CA ASP A 151 -1.82 9.00 4.68
C ASP A 151 -1.32 8.82 3.25
N TYR A 152 -0.46 7.85 3.04
CA TYR A 152 0.13 7.60 1.73
C TYR A 152 0.29 6.11 1.43
N ALA A 153 0.50 5.82 0.16
CA ALA A 153 0.94 4.51 -0.29
C ALA A 153 2.21 4.66 -1.15
N VAL A 154 3.08 3.65 -1.07
CA VAL A 154 4.31 3.56 -1.84
C VAL A 154 4.17 2.45 -2.87
N TYR A 155 4.12 2.82 -4.13
CA TYR A 155 4.22 1.89 -5.26
C TYR A 155 5.68 1.59 -5.51
N ALA A 156 6.02 0.31 -5.60
CA ALA A 156 7.38 -0.15 -5.89
C ALA A 156 7.38 -1.18 -7.01
N GLY A 157 8.36 -1.05 -7.91
CA GLY A 157 8.54 -1.94 -9.05
C GLY A 157 9.49 -1.38 -10.11
N SER A 158 9.49 -1.99 -11.29
CA SER A 158 10.22 -1.39 -12.42
C SER A 158 9.62 -0.04 -12.77
N GLU A 159 10.43 0.87 -13.33
CA GLU A 159 9.94 2.18 -13.80
C GLU A 159 8.75 2.01 -14.76
N LYS A 160 8.84 1.03 -15.67
CA LYS A 160 7.75 0.71 -16.59
C LYS A 160 6.46 0.34 -15.85
N PHE A 161 6.55 -0.44 -14.78
CA PHE A 161 5.39 -0.79 -13.95
C PHE A 161 4.77 0.46 -13.35
N ILE A 162 5.55 1.28 -12.68
CA ILE A 162 5.03 2.47 -11.97
C ILE A 162 4.35 3.43 -12.96
N ARG A 163 5.00 3.72 -14.10
CA ARG A 163 4.44 4.61 -15.12
C ARG A 163 3.17 4.06 -15.79
N ALA A 164 3.00 2.75 -15.85
CA ALA A 164 1.79 2.13 -16.40
C ALA A 164 0.68 1.97 -15.36
N ALA A 165 1.04 1.67 -14.10
CA ALA A 165 0.10 1.39 -13.02
C ALA A 165 -0.52 2.64 -12.38
N LEU A 166 0.03 3.83 -12.65
CA LEU A 166 -0.44 5.11 -12.12
C LEU A 166 -0.84 6.08 -13.24
N PRO A 167 -1.81 6.98 -12.99
CA PRO A 167 -2.08 8.08 -13.90
C PRO A 167 -0.82 8.95 -14.07
N PRO A 168 -0.55 9.51 -15.27
CA PRO A 168 0.66 10.32 -15.51
C PRO A 168 0.84 11.48 -14.52
N ILE A 169 -0.25 12.08 -14.05
CA ILE A 169 -0.23 13.17 -13.06
C ILE A 169 0.28 12.74 -11.68
N ALA A 170 0.30 11.43 -11.41
CA ALA A 170 0.71 10.84 -10.14
C ALA A 170 2.17 10.37 -10.13
N VAL A 171 2.90 10.53 -11.23
CA VAL A 171 4.28 10.01 -11.37
C VAL A 171 5.28 11.16 -11.40
N GLY A 172 6.42 10.94 -10.75
CA GLY A 172 7.58 11.84 -10.74
C GLY A 172 7.66 12.73 -9.50
N SER A 173 8.77 13.43 -9.39
CA SER A 173 9.13 14.26 -8.24
C SER A 173 8.10 15.36 -7.93
N VAL A 174 7.52 15.99 -8.95
CA VAL A 174 6.48 17.01 -8.77
C VAL A 174 5.21 16.43 -8.15
N ALA A 175 4.80 15.21 -8.57
CA ALA A 175 3.65 14.54 -7.99
C ALA A 175 3.90 14.18 -6.51
N THR A 176 5.07 13.64 -6.20
CA THR A 176 5.49 13.35 -4.83
C THR A 176 5.48 14.60 -3.95
N ALA A 177 6.06 15.71 -4.42
CA ALA A 177 6.08 16.96 -3.64
C ALA A 177 4.68 17.46 -3.27
N LYS A 178 3.69 17.28 -4.15
CA LYS A 178 2.28 17.63 -3.85
C LYS A 178 1.67 16.74 -2.77
N VAL A 179 1.97 15.44 -2.78
CA VAL A 179 1.51 14.50 -1.75
C VAL A 179 2.06 14.92 -0.40
N ILE A 180 3.36 15.19 -0.34
CA ILE A 180 4.04 15.60 0.88
C ILE A 180 3.48 16.90 1.43
N ALA A 181 3.32 17.92 0.58
CA ALA A 181 2.74 19.18 1.01
C ALA A 181 1.34 19.01 1.62
N GLY A 182 0.51 18.11 1.05
CA GLY A 182 -0.80 17.80 1.62
C GLY A 182 -0.73 17.12 2.99
N ILE A 183 0.20 16.17 3.18
CA ILE A 183 0.40 15.47 4.46
C ILE A 183 0.97 16.44 5.51
N GLU A 184 1.92 17.29 5.13
CA GLU A 184 2.50 18.29 6.04
C GLU A 184 1.51 19.39 6.44
N GLU A 185 0.52 19.70 5.59
CA GLU A 185 -0.58 20.59 5.96
C GLU A 185 -1.44 20.01 7.10
N GLU A 186 -1.62 18.69 7.12
CA GLU A 186 -2.41 17.98 8.14
C GLU A 186 -1.61 17.68 9.42
N HIS A 187 -0.36 17.24 9.28
CA HIS A 187 0.45 16.67 10.37
C HIS A 187 1.62 17.57 10.81
N GLY A 188 1.85 18.65 10.10
CA GLY A 188 2.93 19.60 10.36
C GLY A 188 4.18 19.40 9.50
N PRO A 189 4.99 20.46 9.34
CA PRO A 189 6.15 20.44 8.46
C PRO A 189 7.22 19.44 8.92
N GLY A 190 7.85 18.75 7.97
CA GLY A 190 8.92 17.79 8.22
C GLY A 190 8.45 16.41 8.70
N CYS A 191 7.14 16.16 8.82
CA CYS A 191 6.63 14.85 9.24
C CYS A 191 6.99 13.73 8.25
N MET A 192 7.28 14.08 7.00
CA MET A 192 7.66 13.13 5.95
C MET A 192 9.17 13.04 5.69
N ASP A 193 10.01 13.84 6.35
CA ASP A 193 11.47 13.91 6.08
C ASP A 193 12.15 12.54 6.13
N GLY A 194 11.90 11.74 7.16
CA GLY A 194 12.49 10.42 7.31
C GLY A 194 12.03 9.40 6.23
N ILE A 195 10.83 9.58 5.68
CA ILE A 195 10.31 8.75 4.57
C ILE A 195 10.93 9.18 3.26
N LEU A 196 11.06 10.49 3.04
CA LEU A 196 11.72 11.04 1.85
C LEU A 196 13.19 10.67 1.80
N GLU A 197 13.92 10.86 2.89
CA GLU A 197 15.33 10.47 2.98
C GLU A 197 15.49 8.97 2.70
N HIS A 198 14.61 8.14 3.25
CA HIS A 198 14.64 6.71 3.06
C HIS A 198 14.48 6.31 1.60
N TYR A 199 13.49 6.88 0.89
CA TYR A 199 13.19 6.49 -0.48
C TYR A 199 13.93 7.32 -1.54
N ALA A 200 14.64 8.39 -1.19
CA ALA A 200 15.32 9.27 -2.14
C ALA A 200 16.15 8.54 -3.22
N PRO A 201 16.91 7.46 -2.90
CA PRO A 201 17.71 6.75 -3.92
C PRO A 201 16.88 6.01 -4.97
N PHE A 202 15.60 5.80 -4.72
CA PHE A 202 14.71 4.95 -5.53
C PHE A 202 13.58 5.74 -6.19
N MET A 203 13.45 7.02 -5.91
CA MET A 203 12.33 7.81 -6.43
C MET A 203 12.43 8.00 -7.94
N ILE A 204 11.27 7.94 -8.59
CA ILE A 204 11.12 8.27 -10.01
C ILE A 204 11.15 9.80 -10.20
N ASP A 205 11.86 10.26 -11.22
CA ASP A 205 11.89 11.65 -11.69
C ASP A 205 10.74 11.95 -12.67
#